data_21e17b87e035a1eca23baa0ff181c2c9
#
_entry.id   21e17b87e035a1eca23baa0ff181c2c9
#
_cell.length_a   1.000
_cell.length_b   1.000
_cell.length_c   1.000
_cell.angle_alpha   90.00
_cell.angle_beta   90.00
_cell.angle_gamma   90.00
#
_symmetry.space_group_name_H-M   'P 1'
#
loop_
_entity.id
_entity.type
_entity.pdbx_description
1 polymer ?
#
loop_
_entity_poly.entity_id
_entity_poly.type
_entity_poly.pdbx_seq_one_letter_code
_entity_poly.pdbx_strand_id
1 'polypeptide(L)'
;GYVQSHQDIWDVPLEEGNWCIMARTNRIASTYANILKEEGWIYSRFGKPSIPTKMYEAILDWERLCKGKELVISELRNIYLFMNIGKEITRGFGPKSQKMRLFDEETPINMETAKKSFGLLANENMRWHQALGKIDDFNRTYILSALKRGDNVKNPRITISTIHSMKGGECDNI
;
A
#
# COMPACT_ATOMS: atom_id res chain seq x y z
N GLY A 1 -0.81 -24.92 -18.16
CA GLY A 1 0.10 -24.45 -17.14
C GLY A 1 1.07 -25.53 -16.71
N TYR A 2 2.32 -25.19 -16.46
CA TYR A 2 3.30 -26.15 -15.92
C TYR A 2 3.08 -26.28 -14.41
N VAL A 3 2.84 -27.51 -13.94
CA VAL A 3 2.91 -27.85 -12.52
C VAL A 3 4.35 -28.26 -12.22
N GLN A 4 5.09 -27.41 -11.53
CA GLN A 4 6.37 -27.79 -10.96
C GLN A 4 6.18 -28.15 -9.49
N SER A 5 6.64 -29.32 -9.07
CA SER A 5 6.68 -29.65 -7.65
C SER A 5 7.95 -29.05 -7.04
N HIS A 6 7.80 -28.03 -6.22
CA HIS A 6 8.87 -27.49 -5.41
C HIS A 6 8.76 -28.01 -3.97
N GLN A 7 9.89 -28.34 -3.35
CA GLN A 7 9.90 -28.80 -1.96
C GLN A 7 9.67 -27.63 -0.98
N ASP A 8 10.06 -26.42 -1.39
CA ASP A 8 9.86 -25.19 -0.59
C ASP A 8 9.51 -24.01 -1.51
N ILE A 9 8.84 -23.00 -0.95
CA ILE A 9 8.51 -21.75 -1.65
C ILE A 9 9.76 -20.98 -2.08
N TRP A 10 10.89 -21.22 -1.42
CA TRP A 10 12.19 -20.62 -1.71
C TRP A 10 12.81 -21.10 -3.03
N ASP A 11 12.40 -22.26 -3.51
CA ASP A 11 12.88 -22.84 -4.77
C ASP A 11 12.11 -22.31 -5.99
N VAL A 12 11.11 -21.44 -5.76
CA VAL A 12 10.22 -20.92 -6.81
C VAL A 12 10.79 -19.62 -7.37
N PRO A 13 11.01 -19.50 -8.70
CA PRO A 13 11.51 -18.28 -9.32
C PRO A 13 10.40 -17.22 -9.44
N LEU A 14 10.06 -16.59 -8.30
CA LEU A 14 8.96 -15.59 -8.20
C LEU A 14 9.25 -14.27 -8.95
N GLU A 15 10.47 -14.09 -9.46
CA GLU A 15 10.89 -12.93 -10.23
C GLU A 15 10.19 -12.83 -11.59
N GLU A 16 9.80 -13.97 -12.17
CA GLU A 16 9.25 -14.04 -13.52
C GLU A 16 7.87 -14.69 -13.54
N GLY A 17 7.03 -14.22 -14.48
CA GLY A 17 5.67 -14.76 -14.69
C GLY A 17 4.66 -14.41 -13.60
N ASN A 18 3.45 -14.91 -13.76
CA ASN A 18 2.36 -14.79 -12.78
C ASN A 18 2.24 -16.11 -12.01
N TRP A 19 2.20 -16.03 -10.71
CA TRP A 19 2.19 -17.16 -9.81
C TRP A 19 0.90 -17.26 -9.01
N CYS A 20 0.36 -18.47 -8.91
CA CYS A 20 -0.74 -18.76 -8.01
C CYS A 20 -0.30 -19.79 -6.95
N ILE A 21 -0.17 -19.32 -5.72
CA ILE A 21 0.12 -20.18 -4.57
C ILE A 21 -1.19 -20.69 -4.00
N MET A 22 -1.46 -21.98 -4.19
CA MET A 22 -2.68 -22.62 -3.72
C MET A 22 -2.46 -23.37 -2.42
N ALA A 23 -3.25 -23.03 -1.41
CA ALA A 23 -3.22 -23.67 -0.11
C ALA A 23 -4.51 -24.46 0.15
N ARG A 24 -4.41 -25.57 0.88
CA ARG A 24 -5.59 -26.36 1.27
C ARG A 24 -6.49 -25.60 2.25
N THR A 25 -5.92 -24.78 3.12
CA THR A 25 -6.64 -24.05 4.17
C THR A 25 -6.19 -22.58 4.22
N ASN A 26 -7.07 -21.73 4.77
CA ASN A 26 -6.75 -20.32 5.02
C ASN A 26 -5.56 -20.14 5.98
N ARG A 27 -5.34 -21.06 6.90
CA ARG A 27 -4.20 -21.05 7.84
C ARG A 27 -2.90 -21.21 7.07
N ILE A 28 -2.81 -22.19 6.18
CA ILE A 28 -1.62 -22.42 5.33
C ILE A 28 -1.42 -21.23 4.38
N ALA A 29 -2.48 -20.72 3.76
CA ALA A 29 -2.41 -19.51 2.93
C ALA A 29 -1.87 -18.29 3.71
N SER A 30 -2.21 -18.15 5.00
CA SER A 30 -1.66 -17.09 5.87
C SER A 30 -0.16 -17.28 6.13
N THR A 31 0.30 -18.51 6.29
CA THR A 31 1.73 -18.80 6.48
C THR A 31 2.53 -18.35 5.24
N TYR A 32 2.08 -18.71 4.03
CA TYR A 32 2.73 -18.26 2.81
C TYR A 32 2.67 -16.74 2.64
N ALA A 33 1.55 -16.11 3.00
CA ALA A 33 1.43 -14.65 2.96
C ALA A 33 2.46 -13.96 3.87
N ASN A 34 2.70 -14.50 5.07
CA ASN A 34 3.70 -13.96 5.98
C ASN A 34 5.12 -14.14 5.43
N ILE A 35 5.46 -15.32 4.93
CA ILE A 35 6.76 -15.60 4.31
C ILE A 35 7.01 -14.62 3.15
N LEU A 36 6.08 -14.50 2.20
CA LEU A 36 6.22 -13.57 1.08
C LEU A 36 6.40 -12.12 1.55
N LYS A 37 5.68 -11.73 2.60
CA LYS A 37 5.77 -10.39 3.15
C LYS A 37 7.13 -10.13 3.81
N GLU A 38 7.67 -11.09 4.56
CA GLU A 38 9.00 -11.04 5.17
C GLU A 38 10.10 -10.93 4.11
N GLU A 39 9.95 -11.64 2.98
CA GLU A 39 10.85 -11.57 1.84
C GLU A 39 10.62 -10.33 0.95
N GLY A 40 9.63 -9.51 1.26
CA GLY A 40 9.33 -8.29 0.54
C GLY A 40 8.55 -8.49 -0.76
N TRP A 41 7.97 -9.68 -1.02
CA TRP A 41 7.16 -9.92 -2.21
C TRP A 41 5.76 -9.33 -2.09
N ILE A 42 5.33 -8.61 -3.14
CA ILE A 42 3.94 -8.15 -3.24
C ILE A 42 3.08 -9.30 -3.77
N TYR A 43 1.96 -9.50 -3.12
CA TYR A 43 0.97 -10.51 -3.51
C TYR A 43 -0.45 -9.96 -3.39
N SER A 44 -1.40 -10.61 -4.05
CA SER A 44 -2.83 -10.48 -3.78
C SER A 44 -3.35 -11.68 -2.99
N ARG A 45 -4.31 -11.45 -2.11
CA ARG A 45 -5.03 -12.51 -1.40
C ARG A 45 -6.50 -12.16 -1.34
N PHE A 46 -7.36 -13.08 -1.84
CA PHE A 46 -8.81 -12.83 -1.98
C PHE A 46 -9.13 -11.52 -2.71
N GLY A 47 -8.40 -11.23 -3.79
CA GLY A 47 -8.55 -10.00 -4.59
C GLY A 47 -8.07 -8.72 -3.91
N LYS A 48 -7.41 -8.82 -2.74
CA LYS A 48 -6.85 -7.66 -2.03
C LYS A 48 -5.33 -7.68 -2.10
N PRO A 49 -4.68 -6.57 -2.50
CA PRO A 49 -3.23 -6.49 -2.50
C PRO A 49 -2.68 -6.51 -1.06
N SER A 50 -1.47 -7.05 -0.90
CA SER A 50 -0.76 -7.14 0.38
C SER A 50 -0.39 -5.78 0.97
N ILE A 51 -0.20 -4.77 0.13
CA ILE A 51 -0.14 -3.36 0.53
C ILE A 51 -1.54 -2.77 0.34
N PRO A 52 -2.23 -2.31 1.41
CA PRO A 52 -3.55 -1.72 1.28
C PRO A 52 -3.59 -0.57 0.28
N THR A 53 -4.56 -0.57 -0.64
CA THR A 53 -4.67 0.43 -1.71
C THR A 53 -4.60 1.87 -1.19
N LYS A 54 -5.36 2.17 -0.12
CA LYS A 54 -5.35 3.50 0.51
C LYS A 54 -3.97 3.92 1.04
N MET A 55 -3.20 2.97 1.55
CA MET A 55 -1.84 3.23 2.04
C MET A 55 -0.91 3.56 0.86
N TYR A 56 -0.99 2.79 -0.21
CA TYR A 56 -0.19 3.03 -1.40
C TYR A 56 -0.56 4.35 -2.09
N GLU A 57 -1.84 4.66 -2.21
CA GLU A 57 -2.33 5.94 -2.73
C GLU A 57 -1.84 7.12 -1.89
N ALA A 58 -1.91 7.03 -0.56
CA ALA A 58 -1.39 8.08 0.33
C ALA A 58 0.11 8.33 0.13
N ILE A 59 0.90 7.29 -0.16
CA ILE A 59 2.33 7.43 -0.48
C ILE A 59 2.52 8.18 -1.80
N LEU A 60 1.79 7.80 -2.85
CA LEU A 60 1.87 8.45 -4.15
C LEU A 60 1.42 9.91 -4.10
N ASP A 61 0.32 10.18 -3.39
CA ASP A 61 -0.24 11.52 -3.25
C ASP A 61 0.69 12.42 -2.44
N TRP A 62 1.32 11.90 -1.38
CA TRP A 62 2.35 12.64 -0.65
C TRP A 62 3.52 13.03 -1.58
N GLU A 63 4.02 12.11 -2.39
CA GLU A 63 5.09 12.40 -3.33
C GLU A 63 4.67 13.37 -4.44
N ARG A 64 3.42 13.31 -4.89
CA ARG A 64 2.85 14.29 -5.84
C ARG A 64 2.83 15.69 -5.21
N LEU A 65 2.34 15.80 -3.98
CA LEU A 65 2.27 17.06 -3.23
C LEU A 65 3.66 17.67 -3.02
N CYS A 66 4.66 16.85 -2.64
CA CYS A 66 6.06 17.29 -2.50
C CYS A 66 6.69 17.76 -3.82
N LYS A 67 6.25 17.23 -4.96
CA LYS A 67 6.66 17.67 -6.31
C LYS A 67 5.90 18.90 -6.81
N GLY A 68 5.12 19.56 -5.95
CA GLY A 68 4.35 20.75 -6.30
C GLY A 68 3.09 20.48 -7.13
N LYS A 69 2.62 19.23 -7.19
CA LYS A 69 1.34 18.90 -7.83
C LYS A 69 0.19 19.19 -6.90
N GLU A 70 -0.93 19.61 -7.46
CA GLU A 70 -2.17 19.79 -6.70
C GLU A 70 -2.82 18.44 -6.41
N LEU A 71 -3.42 18.34 -5.24
CA LEU A 71 -4.28 17.25 -4.79
C LEU A 71 -5.70 17.77 -4.61
N VAL A 72 -6.66 16.88 -4.44
CA VAL A 72 -7.99 17.22 -3.97
C VAL A 72 -8.14 16.86 -2.48
N ILE A 73 -9.19 17.40 -1.82
CA ILE A 73 -9.43 17.19 -0.38
C ILE A 73 -9.51 15.71 0.00
N SER A 74 -10.15 14.89 -0.84
CA SER A 74 -10.24 13.44 -0.59
C SER A 74 -8.87 12.76 -0.55
N GLU A 75 -7.94 13.16 -1.41
CA GLU A 75 -6.56 12.67 -1.44
C GLU A 75 -5.78 13.16 -0.20
N LEU A 76 -5.92 14.44 0.18
CA LEU A 76 -5.30 14.98 1.41
C LEU A 76 -5.83 14.25 2.67
N ARG A 77 -7.13 13.97 2.74
CA ARG A 77 -7.71 13.17 3.83
C ARG A 77 -7.11 11.78 3.90
N ASN A 78 -6.89 11.15 2.74
CA ASN A 78 -6.27 9.84 2.68
C ASN A 78 -4.83 9.88 3.22
N ILE A 79 -4.02 10.87 2.86
CA ILE A 79 -2.70 11.11 3.44
C ILE A 79 -2.78 11.23 4.97
N TYR A 80 -3.72 12.01 5.48
CA TYR A 80 -3.90 12.27 6.92
C TYR A 80 -4.31 11.03 7.72
N LEU A 81 -4.88 9.98 7.10
CA LEU A 81 -5.13 8.70 7.77
C LEU A 81 -3.83 8.07 8.30
N PHE A 82 -2.72 8.32 7.62
CA PHE A 82 -1.40 7.74 7.91
C PHE A 82 -0.44 8.69 8.65
N MET A 83 -0.89 9.91 9.00
CA MET A 83 -0.12 10.91 9.75
C MET A 83 -0.54 10.98 11.22
N ASN A 84 0.40 11.31 12.12
CA ASN A 84 0.12 11.51 13.55
C ASN A 84 -0.37 12.94 13.81
N ILE A 85 -1.48 13.03 14.55
CA ILE A 85 -2.01 14.32 15.01
C ILE A 85 -1.10 14.85 16.14
N GLY A 86 -0.72 16.11 16.03
CA GLY A 86 0.19 16.78 16.96
C GLY A 86 1.68 16.65 16.57
N LYS A 87 1.99 15.92 15.50
CA LYS A 87 3.35 15.77 14.97
C LYS A 87 3.42 16.15 13.49
N GLU A 88 2.73 15.40 12.62
CA GLU A 88 2.66 15.70 11.19
C GLU A 88 1.44 16.54 10.81
N ILE A 89 0.41 16.57 11.67
CA ILE A 89 -0.83 17.36 11.50
C ILE A 89 -1.16 18.09 12.80
N THR A 90 -1.57 19.36 12.69
CA THR A 90 -2.07 20.16 13.81
C THR A 90 -3.32 19.53 14.45
N ARG A 91 -3.44 19.62 15.77
CA ARG A 91 -4.65 19.18 16.48
C ARG A 91 -5.90 19.87 15.93
N GLY A 92 -6.95 19.10 15.73
CA GLY A 92 -8.23 19.59 15.16
C GLY A 92 -8.34 19.46 13.63
N PHE A 93 -7.28 19.03 12.92
CA PHE A 93 -7.28 18.82 11.47
C PHE A 93 -7.15 17.33 11.05
N GLY A 94 -7.46 16.42 11.95
CA GLY A 94 -7.45 14.99 11.60
C GLY A 94 -8.42 14.66 10.44
N PRO A 95 -8.27 13.51 9.79
CA PRO A 95 -9.00 13.15 8.56
C PRO A 95 -10.53 13.10 8.73
N LYS A 96 -11.00 12.94 9.96
CA LYS A 96 -12.43 12.94 10.30
C LYS A 96 -12.92 14.27 10.94
N SER A 97 -12.08 15.29 10.99
CA SER A 97 -12.43 16.56 11.64
C SER A 97 -13.55 17.31 10.89
N GLN A 98 -14.38 18.06 11.63
CA GLN A 98 -15.39 18.93 11.04
C GLN A 98 -14.78 19.94 10.06
N LYS A 99 -13.59 20.47 10.37
CA LYS A 99 -12.89 21.43 9.51
C LYS A 99 -12.62 20.88 8.11
N MET A 100 -12.25 19.61 8.02
CA MET A 100 -12.02 18.95 6.73
C MET A 100 -13.32 18.67 5.96
N ARG A 101 -14.47 18.59 6.65
CA ARG A 101 -15.77 18.30 6.03
C ARG A 101 -16.46 19.54 5.45
N LEU A 102 -16.01 20.73 5.81
CA LEU A 102 -16.59 21.99 5.32
C LEU A 102 -16.19 22.32 3.88
N PHE A 103 -15.22 21.63 3.34
CA PHE A 103 -14.73 21.88 1.99
C PHE A 103 -15.25 20.82 1.02
N ASP A 104 -15.45 21.23 -0.22
CA ASP A 104 -15.79 20.33 -1.32
C ASP A 104 -14.64 19.32 -1.54
N GLU A 105 -15.01 18.05 -1.76
CA GLU A 105 -14.05 16.94 -1.98
C GLU A 105 -13.09 17.22 -3.14
N GLU A 106 -13.51 17.96 -4.15
CA GLU A 106 -12.75 18.32 -5.35
C GLU A 106 -11.95 19.63 -5.22
N THR A 107 -11.96 20.28 -4.05
CA THR A 107 -11.18 21.51 -3.83
C THR A 107 -9.69 21.24 -4.08
N PRO A 108 -9.04 21.99 -5.00
CA PRO A 108 -7.62 21.80 -5.29
C PRO A 108 -6.76 22.34 -4.14
N ILE A 109 -5.74 21.57 -3.77
CA ILE A 109 -4.85 21.84 -2.63
C ILE A 109 -3.42 21.63 -3.07
N ASN A 110 -2.60 22.66 -2.92
CA ASN A 110 -1.15 22.56 -3.02
C ASN A 110 -0.51 22.49 -1.62
N MET A 111 0.79 22.34 -1.54
CA MET A 111 1.56 22.23 -0.29
C MET A 111 1.35 23.44 0.62
N GLU A 112 1.33 24.65 0.07
CA GLU A 112 1.15 25.88 0.83
C GLU A 112 -0.25 25.95 1.45
N THR A 113 -1.27 25.64 0.67
CA THR A 113 -2.66 25.58 1.14
C THR A 113 -2.85 24.50 2.21
N ALA A 114 -2.22 23.33 2.02
CA ALA A 114 -2.25 22.24 3.00
C ALA A 114 -1.65 22.68 4.35
N LYS A 115 -0.54 23.42 4.34
CA LYS A 115 0.08 23.98 5.55
C LYS A 115 -0.77 25.08 6.20
N LYS A 116 -1.21 26.08 5.43
CA LYS A 116 -1.91 27.25 5.95
C LYS A 116 -3.35 26.97 6.39
N SER A 117 -4.10 26.22 5.57
CA SER A 117 -5.55 26.07 5.74
C SER A 117 -5.94 24.71 6.33
N PHE A 118 -5.13 23.68 6.16
CA PHE A 118 -5.45 22.31 6.57
C PHE A 118 -4.53 21.75 7.66
N GLY A 119 -3.66 22.60 8.25
CA GLY A 119 -2.86 22.25 9.42
C GLY A 119 -1.81 21.19 9.19
N LEU A 120 -1.29 21.05 7.97
CA LEU A 120 -0.15 20.19 7.66
C LEU A 120 1.12 20.77 8.29
N LEU A 121 1.81 19.96 9.11
CA LEU A 121 3.08 20.30 9.74
C LEU A 121 4.28 19.66 9.03
N ALA A 122 4.05 18.53 8.35
CA ALA A 122 5.08 17.90 7.54
C ALA A 122 5.49 18.81 6.37
N ASN A 123 6.76 18.77 5.99
CA ASN A 123 7.29 19.61 4.92
C ASN A 123 7.67 18.77 3.68
N GLU A 124 7.83 19.46 2.55
CA GLU A 124 8.12 18.89 1.24
C GLU A 124 9.46 18.15 1.14
N ASN A 125 10.38 18.37 2.07
CA ASN A 125 11.67 17.67 2.11
C ASN A 125 11.58 16.30 2.80
N MET A 126 10.45 16.01 3.47
CA MET A 126 10.23 14.73 4.11
C MET A 126 9.86 13.67 3.08
N ARG A 127 10.60 12.57 3.06
CA ARG A 127 10.19 11.38 2.31
C ARG A 127 8.92 10.80 2.92
N TRP A 128 8.12 10.08 2.11
CA TRP A 128 6.86 9.51 2.56
C TRP A 128 6.97 8.70 3.87
N HIS A 129 8.03 7.92 4.04
CA HIS A 129 8.24 7.11 5.25
C HIS A 129 8.56 7.93 6.51
N GLN A 130 8.88 9.22 6.36
CA GLN A 130 9.07 10.17 7.46
C GLN A 130 7.78 10.92 7.76
N ALA A 131 7.02 11.28 6.72
CA ALA A 131 5.79 12.07 6.83
C ALA A 131 4.58 11.21 7.23
N LEU A 132 4.50 9.96 6.77
CA LEU A 132 3.39 9.05 7.08
C LEU A 132 3.70 8.23 8.36
N GLY A 133 3.79 8.92 9.49
CA GLY A 133 4.31 8.38 10.74
C GLY A 133 3.52 7.23 11.37
N LYS A 134 2.28 6.98 10.93
CA LYS A 134 1.47 5.82 11.39
C LYS A 134 1.77 4.52 10.65
N ILE A 135 2.51 4.58 9.55
CA ILE A 135 2.99 3.36 8.90
C ILE A 135 4.13 2.83 9.77
N ASP A 136 3.96 1.63 10.32
CA ASP A 136 4.98 0.98 11.17
C ASP A 136 6.24 0.60 10.38
N ASP A 137 7.33 0.36 11.08
CA ASP A 137 8.64 0.11 10.47
C ASP A 137 8.69 -1.17 9.63
N PHE A 138 7.93 -2.19 10.01
CA PHE A 138 7.82 -3.42 9.23
C PHE A 138 7.17 -3.15 7.86
N ASN A 139 6.03 -2.47 7.85
CA ASN A 139 5.36 -2.08 6.61
C ASN A 139 6.19 -1.09 5.77
N ARG A 140 6.93 -0.16 6.41
CA ARG A 140 7.87 0.73 5.70
C ARG A 140 8.93 -0.06 4.95
N THR A 141 9.61 -0.98 5.64
CA THR A 141 10.66 -1.82 5.05
C THR A 141 10.10 -2.67 3.93
N TYR A 142 8.94 -3.29 4.14
CA TYR A 142 8.25 -4.08 3.14
C TYR A 142 7.91 -3.26 1.88
N ILE A 143 7.31 -2.08 2.04
CA ILE A 143 6.94 -1.21 0.91
C ILE A 143 8.19 -0.72 0.17
N LEU A 144 9.24 -0.32 0.90
CA LEU A 144 10.49 0.12 0.29
C LEU A 144 11.14 -0.99 -0.54
N SER A 145 11.15 -2.22 -0.06
CA SER A 145 11.67 -3.38 -0.79
C SER A 145 10.89 -3.64 -2.07
N ALA A 146 9.57 -3.59 -1.98
CA ALA A 146 8.66 -3.78 -3.10
C ALA A 146 8.83 -2.69 -4.19
N LEU A 147 8.87 -1.42 -3.78
CA LEU A 147 9.08 -0.29 -4.69
C LEU A 147 10.46 -0.34 -5.35
N LYS A 148 11.51 -0.74 -4.61
CA LYS A 148 12.87 -0.90 -5.15
C LYS A 148 12.95 -2.00 -6.20
N ARG A 149 12.15 -3.07 -6.07
CA ARG A 149 12.06 -4.15 -7.05
C ARG A 149 11.27 -3.75 -8.30
N GLY A 150 10.48 -2.68 -8.24
CA GLY A 150 9.63 -2.23 -9.33
C GLY A 150 8.31 -3.01 -9.47
N ASP A 151 7.88 -3.70 -8.42
CA ASP A 151 6.66 -4.49 -8.41
C ASP A 151 5.41 -3.61 -8.58
N ASN A 152 4.41 -4.12 -9.32
CA ASN A 152 3.12 -3.45 -9.48
C ASN A 152 2.22 -3.71 -8.26
N VAL A 153 2.12 -2.72 -7.36
CA VAL A 153 1.34 -2.84 -6.12
C VAL A 153 -0.16 -3.04 -6.38
N LYS A 154 -0.70 -2.42 -7.44
CA LYS A 154 -2.13 -2.52 -7.76
C LYS A 154 -2.50 -3.85 -8.43
N ASN A 155 -1.54 -4.44 -9.13
CA ASN A 155 -1.74 -5.73 -9.83
C ASN A 155 -0.54 -6.65 -9.57
N PRO A 156 -0.45 -7.26 -8.38
CA PRO A 156 0.63 -8.15 -8.00
C PRO A 156 0.66 -9.39 -8.89
N ARG A 157 1.87 -9.83 -9.28
CA ARG A 157 2.07 -11.08 -10.05
C ARG A 157 1.84 -12.35 -9.24
N ILE A 158 1.90 -12.25 -7.91
CA ILE A 158 1.71 -13.39 -7.02
C ILE A 158 0.31 -13.33 -6.43
N THR A 159 -0.45 -14.40 -6.58
CA THR A 159 -1.78 -14.56 -5.97
C THR A 159 -1.75 -15.72 -4.98
N ILE A 160 -2.23 -15.48 -3.76
CA ILE A 160 -2.40 -16.54 -2.76
C ILE A 160 -3.90 -16.83 -2.63
N SER A 161 -4.27 -18.09 -2.77
CA SER A 161 -5.65 -18.52 -2.66
C SER A 161 -5.79 -19.89 -2.00
N THR A 162 -7.00 -20.27 -1.68
CA THR A 162 -7.31 -21.66 -1.40
C THR A 162 -7.72 -22.39 -2.67
N ILE A 163 -7.51 -23.70 -2.72
CA ILE A 163 -7.89 -24.55 -3.86
C ILE A 163 -9.35 -24.34 -4.26
N HIS A 164 -10.24 -24.12 -3.28
CA HIS A 164 -11.67 -23.92 -3.55
C HIS A 164 -11.98 -22.53 -4.13
N SER A 165 -11.18 -21.51 -3.78
CA SER A 165 -11.43 -20.14 -4.24
C SER A 165 -10.89 -19.87 -5.65
N MET A 166 -9.97 -20.71 -6.17
CA MET A 166 -9.38 -20.60 -7.50
C MET A 166 -10.10 -21.35 -8.59
N LYS A 167 -11.29 -21.92 -8.30
CA LYS A 167 -12.07 -22.63 -9.28
C LYS A 167 -12.44 -21.71 -10.46
N GLY A 168 -11.84 -21.91 -11.64
CA GLY A 168 -12.03 -21.06 -12.84
C GLY A 168 -11.01 -19.89 -12.98
N GLY A 169 -10.00 -19.77 -12.10
CA GLY A 169 -8.91 -18.84 -12.28
C GLY A 169 -7.81 -19.40 -13.19
N GLU A 170 -7.18 -18.53 -13.96
CA GLU A 170 -6.03 -18.86 -14.81
C GLU A 170 -4.78 -18.20 -14.23
N CYS A 171 -3.68 -18.97 -14.17
CA CYS A 171 -2.34 -18.50 -13.80
C CYS A 171 -1.33 -19.15 -14.72
N ASP A 172 -0.20 -18.48 -14.97
CA ASP A 172 0.88 -19.04 -15.80
C ASP A 172 1.57 -20.19 -15.08
N ASN A 173 1.75 -20.06 -13.75
CA ASN A 173 2.44 -21.00 -12.88
C ASN A 173 1.62 -21.28 -11.60
N ILE A 174 1.66 -22.52 -11.12
CA ILE A 174 0.98 -22.96 -9.90
C ILE A 174 1.95 -23.73 -9.02
#